data_ce4d7f0dd56deb444532c4f6e5756109
#
_entry.id   ce4d7f0dd56deb444532c4f6e5756109
#
_cell.length_a   1.000
_cell.length_b   1.000
_cell.length_c   1.000
_cell.angle_alpha   90.00
_cell.angle_beta   90.00
_cell.angle_gamma   90.00
#
_symmetry.space_group_name_H-M   'P 1'
#
loop_
_entity.id
_entity.type
_entity.pdbx_description
1 polymer ?
#
loop_
_entity_poly.entity_id
_entity_poly.type
_entity_poly.pdbx_seq_one_letter_code
_entity_poly.pdbx_strand_id
1 'polypeptide(L)'
;MFETMQKIAIALMVGAAAVGAVRDWSRDVPSVTADYYTQTRTGGEIEARYTAMGEYDVTYAEYPARDVLIKRYEIWYPSDLAQEDREWPVVVMANGTGVPATRYAPVFRHLASWGFVVIGNEMQNSWSGEASAGALDLLAELNEDPSSPFFQKLDLDNVGSAGHSQGAIGAINAVTSQPNGDSYKALYLASTPSSLYSSTLDWAYDPALIDIPCFMAAGTGLLDAGEAGSPEVAQDAQEVSISPLWSQEENYSLIPAEVPKLRARRTGADHAEMLPWPDGYMTAWFMYWLQGDQTAGRAFFGSEAEILHNPLWQDIETNL
;
A
#
# COMPACT_ATOMS: atom_id res chain seq x y z
N MET A 1 -12.19 -32.93 1.83
CA MET A 1 -13.23 -32.48 0.85
C MET A 1 -13.52 -30.98 1.03
N PHE A 2 -13.83 -30.50 2.24
CA PHE A 2 -14.09 -29.07 2.53
C PHE A 2 -12.90 -28.15 2.18
N GLU A 3 -11.72 -28.46 2.67
CA GLU A 3 -10.51 -27.70 2.38
C GLU A 3 -10.23 -27.57 0.88
N THR A 4 -10.49 -28.66 0.13
CA THR A 4 -10.33 -28.65 -1.33
C THR A 4 -11.35 -27.73 -2.01
N MET A 5 -12.60 -27.67 -1.52
CA MET A 5 -13.64 -26.80 -2.07
C MET A 5 -13.37 -25.33 -1.78
N GLN A 6 -12.88 -25.01 -0.59
CA GLN A 6 -12.48 -23.65 -0.23
C GLN A 6 -11.30 -23.17 -1.08
N LYS A 7 -10.26 -23.99 -1.23
CA LYS A 7 -9.13 -23.71 -2.13
C LYS A 7 -9.60 -23.45 -3.57
N ILE A 8 -10.57 -24.24 -4.05
CA ILE A 8 -11.17 -24.04 -5.38
C ILE A 8 -11.94 -22.71 -5.42
N ALA A 9 -12.73 -22.38 -4.41
CA ALA A 9 -13.50 -21.13 -4.37
C ALA A 9 -12.58 -19.90 -4.36
N ILE A 10 -11.54 -19.91 -3.53
CA ILE A 10 -10.52 -18.85 -3.49
C ILE A 10 -9.80 -18.75 -4.84
N ALA A 11 -9.35 -19.88 -5.40
CA ALA A 11 -8.69 -19.89 -6.69
C ALA A 11 -9.58 -19.38 -7.82
N LEU A 12 -10.89 -19.68 -7.81
CA LEU A 12 -11.85 -19.17 -8.79
C LEU A 12 -12.09 -17.66 -8.64
N MET A 13 -12.16 -17.15 -7.40
CA MET A 13 -12.32 -15.72 -7.17
C MET A 13 -11.07 -14.93 -7.58
N VAL A 14 -9.89 -15.42 -7.23
CA VAL A 14 -8.62 -14.82 -7.69
C VAL A 14 -8.52 -14.91 -9.21
N GLY A 15 -8.89 -16.05 -9.79
CA GLY A 15 -8.94 -16.21 -11.25
C GLY A 15 -9.91 -15.24 -11.91
N ALA A 16 -11.11 -15.04 -11.36
CA ALA A 16 -12.09 -14.09 -11.88
C ALA A 16 -11.63 -12.61 -11.70
N ALA A 17 -11.05 -12.28 -10.56
CA ALA A 17 -10.47 -10.97 -10.30
C ALA A 17 -9.29 -10.71 -11.25
N ALA A 18 -8.41 -11.69 -11.45
CA ALA A 18 -7.27 -11.59 -12.37
C ALA A 18 -7.75 -11.43 -13.82
N VAL A 19 -8.77 -12.16 -14.27
CA VAL A 19 -9.34 -12.01 -15.63
C VAL A 19 -9.98 -10.64 -15.79
N GLY A 20 -10.72 -10.15 -14.79
CA GLY A 20 -11.28 -8.80 -14.77
C GLY A 20 -10.18 -7.74 -14.85
N ALA A 21 -9.18 -7.86 -14.02
CA ALA A 21 -8.04 -6.95 -13.97
C ALA A 21 -7.23 -6.97 -15.27
N VAL A 22 -6.96 -8.13 -15.87
CA VAL A 22 -6.28 -8.23 -17.18
C VAL A 22 -7.09 -7.58 -18.28
N ARG A 23 -8.42 -7.76 -18.28
CA ARG A 23 -9.30 -7.11 -19.25
C ARG A 23 -9.30 -5.60 -19.10
N ASP A 24 -9.30 -5.09 -17.87
CA ASP A 24 -9.29 -3.67 -17.59
C ASP A 24 -7.87 -3.08 -17.79
N TRP A 25 -6.84 -3.82 -17.39
CA TRP A 25 -5.44 -3.47 -17.62
C TRP A 25 -5.13 -3.26 -19.11
N SER A 26 -5.69 -4.10 -19.99
CA SER A 26 -5.55 -3.92 -21.44
C SER A 26 -6.17 -2.62 -21.98
N ARG A 27 -6.90 -1.87 -21.13
CA ARG A 27 -7.57 -0.61 -21.50
C ARG A 27 -6.88 0.64 -20.93
N ASP A 28 -5.79 0.50 -20.16
CA ASP A 28 -5.09 1.59 -19.46
C ASP A 28 -6.03 2.56 -18.69
N VAL A 29 -7.13 2.02 -18.13
CA VAL A 29 -8.10 2.81 -17.39
C VAL A 29 -7.79 2.75 -15.90
N PRO A 30 -7.52 3.86 -15.21
CA PRO A 30 -7.32 3.89 -13.76
C PRO A 30 -8.47 3.23 -12.98
N SER A 31 -8.15 2.56 -11.88
CA SER A 31 -9.14 1.96 -10.97
C SER A 31 -9.87 3.01 -10.14
N VAL A 32 -9.29 4.21 -10.02
CA VAL A 32 -9.82 5.35 -9.27
C VAL A 32 -9.95 6.54 -10.21
N THR A 33 -10.95 7.38 -10.01
CA THR A 33 -11.11 8.62 -10.79
C THR A 33 -10.01 9.64 -10.44
N ALA A 34 -9.66 10.49 -11.40
CA ALA A 34 -8.56 11.46 -11.24
C ALA A 34 -8.82 12.49 -10.13
N ASP A 35 -10.07 12.69 -9.74
CA ASP A 35 -10.54 13.65 -8.75
C ASP A 35 -11.13 12.97 -7.49
N TYR A 36 -10.81 11.70 -7.24
CA TYR A 36 -11.35 10.91 -6.12
C TYR A 36 -11.21 11.61 -4.76
N TYR A 37 -10.13 12.35 -4.55
CA TYR A 37 -9.86 13.09 -3.33
C TYR A 37 -10.94 14.14 -3.00
N THR A 38 -11.64 14.67 -4.01
CA THR A 38 -12.75 15.60 -3.80
C THR A 38 -14.05 14.91 -3.37
N GLN A 39 -14.13 13.60 -3.56
CA GLN A 39 -15.30 12.76 -3.29
C GLN A 39 -15.10 11.90 -2.04
N THR A 40 -13.86 11.73 -1.59
CA THR A 40 -13.52 10.96 -0.40
C THR A 40 -14.05 11.66 0.85
N ARG A 41 -14.86 10.94 1.63
CA ARG A 41 -15.36 11.44 2.92
C ARG A 41 -14.26 11.33 3.96
N THR A 42 -14.09 12.39 4.75
CA THR A 42 -13.14 12.47 5.85
C THR A 42 -13.87 12.73 7.16
N GLY A 43 -13.37 12.21 8.26
CA GLY A 43 -13.98 12.37 9.58
C GLY A 43 -13.14 13.22 10.55
N GLY A 44 -11.95 13.66 10.11
CA GLY A 44 -11.06 14.51 10.87
C GLY A 44 -10.40 15.60 10.02
N GLU A 45 -9.83 16.61 10.67
CA GLU A 45 -9.18 17.75 10.00
C GLU A 45 -7.84 17.34 9.36
N ILE A 46 -7.09 16.42 10.02
CA ILE A 46 -5.80 15.93 9.51
C ILE A 46 -6.05 14.99 8.34
N GLU A 47 -7.01 14.05 8.49
CA GLU A 47 -7.43 13.21 7.36
C GLU A 47 -7.84 14.07 6.16
N ALA A 48 -8.67 15.11 6.37
CA ALA A 48 -9.12 16.00 5.31
C ALA A 48 -7.97 16.76 4.65
N ARG A 49 -7.02 17.25 5.44
CA ARG A 49 -5.84 17.94 4.95
C ARG A 49 -5.03 17.07 3.99
N TYR A 50 -4.71 15.84 4.39
CA TYR A 50 -3.86 14.96 3.60
C TYR A 50 -4.63 14.14 2.55
N THR A 51 -5.96 14.20 2.53
CA THR A 51 -6.79 13.74 1.40
C THR A 51 -6.81 14.75 0.26
N ALA A 52 -6.66 16.04 0.54
CA ALA A 52 -6.54 17.05 -0.51
C ALA A 52 -5.22 16.88 -1.29
N MET A 53 -5.17 17.42 -2.52
CA MET A 53 -3.91 17.50 -3.26
C MET A 53 -2.89 18.34 -2.49
N GLY A 54 -1.63 17.92 -2.53
CA GLY A 54 -0.51 18.70 -2.03
C GLY A 54 -0.17 19.91 -2.91
N GLU A 55 0.93 20.57 -2.57
CA GLU A 55 1.31 21.84 -3.20
C GLU A 55 2.09 21.71 -4.53
N TYR A 56 2.60 20.51 -4.82
CA TYR A 56 3.44 20.30 -5.99
C TYR A 56 2.64 19.91 -7.24
N ASP A 57 2.95 20.54 -8.36
CA ASP A 57 2.61 20.00 -9.68
C ASP A 57 3.36 18.70 -9.92
N VAL A 58 2.72 17.74 -10.63
CA VAL A 58 3.25 16.39 -10.77
C VAL A 58 3.58 16.07 -12.22
N THR A 59 4.76 15.54 -12.40
CA THR A 59 5.27 14.99 -13.67
C THR A 59 5.37 13.46 -13.60
N TYR A 60 5.43 12.83 -14.75
CA TYR A 60 5.45 11.39 -14.96
C TYR A 60 6.58 10.96 -15.89
N ALA A 61 7.21 9.83 -15.59
CA ALA A 61 8.20 9.18 -16.44
C ALA A 61 8.05 7.65 -16.43
N GLU A 62 8.42 7.02 -17.54
CA GLU A 62 8.46 5.56 -17.68
C GLU A 62 9.88 5.08 -17.98
N TYR A 63 10.23 3.92 -17.39
CA TYR A 63 11.49 3.24 -17.65
C TYR A 63 11.25 1.76 -17.93
N PRO A 64 11.84 1.20 -19.00
CA PRO A 64 11.70 -0.22 -19.30
C PRO A 64 12.36 -1.06 -18.21
N ALA A 65 11.66 -2.09 -17.74
CA ALA A 65 12.26 -3.06 -16.83
C ALA A 65 13.12 -4.07 -17.60
N ARG A 66 14.17 -4.58 -16.94
CA ARG A 66 14.98 -5.69 -17.49
C ARG A 66 14.20 -7.00 -17.48
N ASP A 67 13.31 -7.17 -16.48
CA ASP A 67 12.42 -8.33 -16.40
C ASP A 67 11.17 -8.12 -17.26
N VAL A 68 10.91 -9.07 -18.15
CA VAL A 68 9.75 -9.06 -19.06
C VAL A 68 8.40 -9.15 -18.37
N LEU A 69 8.35 -9.69 -17.15
CA LEU A 69 7.14 -9.77 -16.34
C LEU A 69 6.81 -8.43 -15.68
N ILE A 70 7.82 -7.66 -15.33
CA ILE A 70 7.66 -6.30 -14.79
C ILE A 70 7.30 -5.32 -15.92
N LYS A 71 7.81 -5.55 -17.13
CA LYS A 71 7.65 -4.75 -18.35
C LYS A 71 8.26 -3.35 -18.25
N ARG A 72 7.74 -2.50 -17.37
CA ARG A 72 8.20 -1.14 -17.13
C ARG A 72 7.96 -0.72 -15.69
N TYR A 73 8.70 0.29 -15.28
CA TYR A 73 8.47 1.06 -14.08
C TYR A 73 7.86 2.41 -14.44
N GLU A 74 7.01 2.92 -13.57
CA GLU A 74 6.29 4.17 -13.73
C GLU A 74 6.57 5.04 -12.51
N ILE A 75 7.02 6.28 -12.73
CA ILE A 75 7.45 7.20 -11.70
C ILE A 75 6.63 8.49 -11.78
N TRP A 76 5.95 8.86 -10.69
CA TRP A 76 5.30 10.16 -10.50
C TRP A 76 6.12 10.97 -9.50
N TYR A 77 6.38 12.23 -9.81
CA TYR A 77 7.25 13.06 -9.00
C TYR A 77 6.93 14.55 -9.15
N PRO A 78 7.29 15.41 -8.16
CA PRO A 78 7.15 16.85 -8.27
C PRO A 78 7.83 17.41 -9.51
N SER A 79 7.12 18.26 -10.27
CA SER A 79 7.64 18.82 -11.53
C SER A 79 8.90 19.67 -11.32
N ASP A 80 9.06 20.24 -10.12
CA ASP A 80 10.20 21.08 -9.75
C ASP A 80 11.37 20.28 -9.13
N LEU A 81 11.30 18.94 -9.18
CA LEU A 81 12.30 18.04 -8.55
C LEU A 81 13.74 18.41 -8.91
N ALA A 82 14.01 18.68 -10.18
CA ALA A 82 15.37 19.00 -10.64
C ALA A 82 15.81 20.43 -10.28
N GLN A 83 14.88 21.35 -10.03
CA GLN A 83 15.14 22.77 -9.76
C GLN A 83 15.38 23.05 -8.28
N GLU A 84 14.79 22.27 -7.37
CA GLU A 84 14.96 22.45 -5.94
C GLU A 84 16.30 21.85 -5.45
N ASP A 85 16.94 22.55 -4.52
CA ASP A 85 18.17 22.09 -3.87
C ASP A 85 17.83 21.23 -2.63
N ARG A 86 17.17 20.10 -2.90
CA ARG A 86 16.82 19.08 -1.88
C ARG A 86 16.77 17.70 -2.50
N GLU A 87 16.82 16.70 -1.65
CA GLU A 87 16.48 15.31 -1.99
C GLU A 87 15.01 15.04 -1.61
N TRP A 88 14.37 14.14 -2.34
CA TRP A 88 12.96 13.84 -2.21
C TRP A 88 12.75 12.41 -1.73
N PRO A 89 11.97 12.19 -0.68
CA PRO A 89 11.68 10.86 -0.18
C PRO A 89 10.90 10.05 -1.22
N VAL A 90 11.05 8.74 -1.12
CA VAL A 90 10.52 7.78 -2.10
C VAL A 90 9.39 6.97 -1.50
N VAL A 91 8.36 6.65 -2.29
CA VAL A 91 7.36 5.63 -1.96
C VAL A 91 7.31 4.59 -3.07
N VAL A 92 7.57 3.34 -2.72
CA VAL A 92 7.45 2.18 -3.61
C VAL A 92 6.10 1.53 -3.40
N MET A 93 5.28 1.45 -4.46
CA MET A 93 3.95 0.86 -4.41
C MET A 93 3.95 -0.55 -5.02
N ALA A 94 3.57 -1.53 -4.22
CA ALA A 94 3.38 -2.91 -4.66
C ALA A 94 1.93 -3.14 -5.14
N ASN A 95 1.79 -3.76 -6.30
CA ASN A 95 0.52 -3.93 -6.99
C ASN A 95 -0.39 -4.99 -6.36
N GLY A 96 -1.70 -4.77 -6.35
CA GLY A 96 -2.69 -5.84 -6.15
C GLY A 96 -2.70 -6.82 -7.33
N THR A 97 -3.34 -7.97 -7.15
CA THR A 97 -3.41 -9.04 -8.17
C THR A 97 -3.95 -8.51 -9.50
N GLY A 98 -3.12 -8.56 -10.53
CA GLY A 98 -3.50 -8.15 -11.89
C GLY A 98 -3.81 -6.66 -12.07
N VAL A 99 -3.37 -5.80 -11.12
CA VAL A 99 -3.61 -4.35 -11.16
C VAL A 99 -2.27 -3.63 -11.33
N PRO A 100 -1.85 -3.27 -12.55
CA PRO A 100 -0.58 -2.61 -12.82
C PRO A 100 -0.57 -1.15 -12.30
N ALA A 101 0.61 -0.55 -12.21
CA ALA A 101 0.80 0.82 -11.70
C ALA A 101 -0.07 1.87 -12.41
N THR A 102 -0.28 1.74 -13.73
CA THR A 102 -1.18 2.61 -14.51
C THR A 102 -2.60 2.70 -13.93
N ARG A 103 -3.05 1.65 -13.24
CA ARG A 103 -4.36 1.61 -12.60
C ARG A 103 -4.43 2.43 -11.29
N TYR A 104 -3.27 2.70 -10.69
CA TYR A 104 -3.11 3.49 -9.47
C TYR A 104 -2.73 4.96 -9.74
N ALA A 105 -2.56 5.35 -11.00
CA ALA A 105 -2.04 6.67 -11.39
C ALA A 105 -2.60 7.86 -10.59
N PRO A 106 -3.92 7.98 -10.30
CA PRO A 106 -4.44 9.08 -9.48
C PRO A 106 -3.89 9.10 -8.05
N VAL A 107 -3.71 7.91 -7.41
CA VAL A 107 -3.16 7.77 -6.06
C VAL A 107 -1.67 8.13 -6.05
N PHE A 108 -0.91 7.67 -7.05
CA PHE A 108 0.50 8.01 -7.19
C PHE A 108 0.69 9.52 -7.41
N ARG A 109 -0.13 10.11 -8.27
CA ARG A 109 -0.14 11.55 -8.49
C ARG A 109 -0.46 12.32 -7.20
N HIS A 110 -1.39 11.81 -6.40
CA HIS A 110 -1.74 12.43 -5.13
C HIS A 110 -0.55 12.42 -4.17
N LEU A 111 0.07 11.27 -3.91
CA LEU A 111 1.29 11.18 -3.08
C LEU A 111 2.41 12.08 -3.62
N ALA A 112 2.65 12.08 -4.94
CA ALA A 112 3.68 12.93 -5.53
C ALA A 112 3.40 14.43 -5.34
N SER A 113 2.14 14.85 -5.29
CA SER A 113 1.79 16.24 -5.00
C SER A 113 2.16 16.68 -3.57
N TRP A 114 2.38 15.73 -2.67
CA TRP A 114 2.87 15.95 -1.30
C TRP A 114 4.40 15.87 -1.18
N GLY A 115 5.11 15.83 -2.31
CA GLY A 115 6.58 15.89 -2.34
C GLY A 115 7.25 14.52 -2.23
N PHE A 116 6.60 13.46 -2.70
CA PHE A 116 7.22 12.14 -2.83
C PHE A 116 7.59 11.83 -4.28
N VAL A 117 8.63 11.05 -4.47
CA VAL A 117 8.85 10.30 -5.72
C VAL A 117 8.19 8.94 -5.57
N VAL A 118 7.14 8.69 -6.32
CA VAL A 118 6.33 7.48 -6.21
C VAL A 118 6.60 6.57 -7.39
N ILE A 119 7.00 5.33 -7.14
CA ILE A 119 7.30 4.35 -8.19
C ILE A 119 6.42 3.12 -8.06
N GLY A 120 5.91 2.67 -9.19
CA GLY A 120 5.21 1.41 -9.36
C GLY A 120 5.67 0.68 -10.61
N ASN A 121 5.05 -0.44 -10.90
CA ASN A 121 5.43 -1.31 -12.01
C ASN A 121 4.21 -2.02 -12.62
N GLU A 122 4.41 -2.73 -13.73
CA GLU A 122 3.36 -3.46 -14.45
C GLU A 122 3.24 -4.95 -14.06
N MET A 123 3.92 -5.37 -12.98
CA MET A 123 3.86 -6.76 -12.52
C MET A 123 2.45 -7.13 -12.06
N GLN A 124 1.94 -8.28 -12.52
CA GLN A 124 0.61 -8.76 -12.14
C GLN A 124 0.59 -9.57 -10.84
N ASN A 125 1.74 -10.09 -10.43
CA ASN A 125 1.92 -10.89 -9.21
C ASN A 125 3.09 -10.33 -8.41
N SER A 126 2.81 -9.48 -7.43
CA SER A 126 3.83 -8.73 -6.69
C SER A 126 4.12 -9.28 -5.29
N TRP A 127 3.48 -10.36 -4.88
CA TRP A 127 3.55 -10.88 -3.51
C TRP A 127 4.97 -11.20 -3.01
N SER A 128 5.92 -11.54 -3.91
CA SER A 128 7.30 -11.86 -3.51
C SER A 128 8.13 -10.64 -3.07
N GLY A 129 7.69 -9.42 -3.41
CA GLY A 129 8.46 -8.20 -3.17
C GLY A 129 9.57 -7.91 -4.21
N GLU A 130 9.88 -8.86 -5.11
CA GLU A 130 10.96 -8.71 -6.09
C GLU A 130 10.77 -7.52 -7.03
N ALA A 131 9.52 -7.27 -7.47
CA ALA A 131 9.23 -6.14 -8.33
C ALA A 131 9.41 -4.80 -7.62
N SER A 132 9.13 -4.74 -6.31
CA SER A 132 9.38 -3.55 -5.48
C SER A 132 10.88 -3.34 -5.23
N ALA A 133 11.63 -4.42 -4.99
CA ALA A 133 13.09 -4.37 -4.88
C ALA A 133 13.73 -3.84 -6.18
N GLY A 134 13.32 -4.38 -7.33
CA GLY A 134 13.79 -3.89 -8.63
C GLY A 134 13.41 -2.44 -8.94
N ALA A 135 12.27 -1.96 -8.42
CA ALA A 135 11.88 -0.56 -8.53
C ALA A 135 12.84 0.35 -7.73
N LEU A 136 13.20 -0.06 -6.51
CA LEU A 136 14.15 0.69 -5.68
C LEU A 136 15.56 0.66 -6.27
N ASP A 137 16.00 -0.48 -6.82
CA ASP A 137 17.29 -0.58 -7.51
C ASP A 137 17.36 0.35 -8.72
N LEU A 138 16.29 0.45 -9.52
CA LEU A 138 16.22 1.40 -10.62
C LEU A 138 16.36 2.85 -10.12
N LEU A 139 15.68 3.22 -9.05
CA LEU A 139 15.79 4.58 -8.51
C LEU A 139 17.20 4.88 -8.00
N ALA A 140 17.88 3.91 -7.39
CA ALA A 140 19.27 4.06 -7.00
C ALA A 140 20.18 4.26 -8.23
N GLU A 141 20.00 3.47 -9.30
CA GLU A 141 20.73 3.66 -10.56
C GLU A 141 20.47 5.07 -11.16
N LEU A 142 19.22 5.53 -11.16
CA LEU A 142 18.84 6.86 -11.68
C LEU A 142 19.39 8.01 -10.84
N ASN A 143 19.54 7.80 -9.53
CA ASN A 143 20.10 8.79 -8.61
C ASN A 143 21.63 8.95 -8.78
N GLU A 144 22.29 7.95 -9.34
CA GLU A 144 23.73 7.96 -9.65
C GLU A 144 24.04 8.40 -11.07
N ASP A 145 23.08 8.38 -12.01
CA ASP A 145 23.26 8.73 -13.40
C ASP A 145 23.20 10.25 -13.65
N PRO A 146 24.32 10.92 -14.01
CA PRO A 146 24.33 12.36 -14.27
C PRO A 146 23.42 12.81 -15.42
N SER A 147 22.94 11.90 -16.28
CA SER A 147 22.01 12.20 -17.36
C SER A 147 20.55 12.09 -16.94
N SER A 148 20.27 11.54 -15.76
CA SER A 148 18.95 11.36 -15.21
C SER A 148 18.40 12.66 -14.60
N PRO A 149 17.10 12.95 -14.75
CA PRO A 149 16.46 14.03 -13.99
C PRO A 149 16.48 13.80 -12.48
N PHE A 150 16.71 12.56 -12.03
CA PHE A 150 16.78 12.16 -10.63
C PHE A 150 18.20 12.21 -10.04
N PHE A 151 19.21 12.62 -10.82
CA PHE A 151 20.61 12.65 -10.36
C PHE A 151 20.78 13.45 -9.07
N GLN A 152 21.17 12.77 -7.98
CA GLN A 152 21.34 13.35 -6.64
C GLN A 152 20.09 14.10 -6.13
N LYS A 153 18.88 13.57 -6.47
CA LYS A 153 17.61 14.16 -6.07
C LYS A 153 16.74 13.24 -5.23
N LEU A 154 17.13 11.98 -5.05
CA LEU A 154 16.35 11.00 -4.30
C LEU A 154 16.93 10.81 -2.90
N ASP A 155 16.09 11.00 -1.89
CA ASP A 155 16.38 10.66 -0.51
C ASP A 155 16.14 9.15 -0.29
N LEU A 156 17.16 8.36 -0.57
CA LEU A 156 17.11 6.91 -0.44
C LEU A 156 17.28 6.42 1.00
N ASP A 157 17.53 7.32 1.94
CA ASP A 157 17.51 7.05 3.38
C ASP A 157 16.08 7.17 3.97
N ASN A 158 15.13 7.74 3.20
CA ASN A 158 13.73 7.92 3.57
C ASN A 158 12.79 7.30 2.53
N VAL A 159 12.75 5.98 2.49
CA VAL A 159 11.92 5.19 1.56
C VAL A 159 10.72 4.57 2.29
N GLY A 160 9.52 4.75 1.76
CA GLY A 160 8.30 4.08 2.19
C GLY A 160 7.94 2.91 1.28
N SER A 161 7.36 1.85 1.86
CA SER A 161 6.74 0.76 1.12
C SER A 161 5.23 0.79 1.33
N ALA A 162 4.46 0.71 0.26
CA ALA A 162 3.00 0.61 0.31
C ALA A 162 2.49 -0.52 -0.58
N GLY A 163 1.36 -1.10 -0.21
CA GLY A 163 0.73 -2.12 -1.03
C GLY A 163 -0.75 -2.31 -0.72
N HIS A 164 -1.48 -2.77 -1.73
CA HIS A 164 -2.91 -3.08 -1.61
C HIS A 164 -3.15 -4.53 -2.00
N SER A 165 -4.00 -5.24 -1.24
CA SER A 165 -4.34 -6.64 -1.53
C SER A 165 -3.08 -7.52 -1.54
N GLN A 166 -2.86 -8.32 -2.59
CA GLN A 166 -1.61 -9.07 -2.80
C GLN A 166 -0.36 -8.17 -2.65
N GLY A 167 -0.46 -6.91 -3.09
CA GLY A 167 0.61 -5.94 -2.95
C GLY A 167 0.96 -5.60 -1.50
N ALA A 168 0.04 -5.74 -0.55
CA ALA A 168 0.36 -5.59 0.86
C ALA A 168 1.32 -6.69 1.33
N ILE A 169 1.13 -7.94 0.87
CA ILE A 169 2.10 -9.02 1.09
C ILE A 169 3.42 -8.68 0.39
N GLY A 170 3.36 -8.18 -0.85
CA GLY A 170 4.55 -7.75 -1.59
C GLY A 170 5.33 -6.63 -0.90
N ALA A 171 4.63 -5.68 -0.27
CA ALA A 171 5.24 -4.62 0.51
C ALA A 171 5.93 -5.16 1.78
N ILE A 172 5.32 -6.13 2.48
CA ILE A 172 5.95 -6.83 3.60
C ILE A 172 7.23 -7.53 3.11
N ASN A 173 7.12 -8.34 2.05
CA ASN A 173 8.25 -9.10 1.54
C ASN A 173 9.36 -8.22 0.94
N ALA A 174 9.04 -7.04 0.40
CA ALA A 174 10.04 -6.07 -0.03
C ALA A 174 10.92 -5.59 1.13
N VAL A 175 10.30 -5.38 2.30
CA VAL A 175 10.99 -4.95 3.53
C VAL A 175 11.75 -6.11 4.18
N THR A 176 11.12 -7.29 4.29
CA THR A 176 11.61 -8.36 5.16
C THR A 176 12.45 -9.43 4.45
N SER A 177 12.36 -9.54 3.13
CA SER A 177 12.90 -10.68 2.39
C SER A 177 13.77 -10.30 1.20
N GLN A 178 13.79 -9.02 0.80
CA GLN A 178 14.58 -8.57 -0.35
C GLN A 178 15.92 -7.97 0.09
N PRO A 179 16.97 -8.05 -0.75
CA PRO A 179 18.32 -7.59 -0.38
C PRO A 179 18.43 -6.12 -0.02
N ASN A 180 17.55 -5.26 -0.55
CA ASN A 180 17.49 -3.82 -0.29
C ASN A 180 16.38 -3.43 0.72
N GLY A 181 15.87 -4.41 1.47
CA GLY A 181 14.80 -4.22 2.46
C GLY A 181 15.15 -3.21 3.57
N ASP A 182 16.40 -3.15 4.00
CA ASP A 182 16.89 -2.23 5.04
C ASP A 182 16.76 -0.73 4.67
N SER A 183 16.55 -0.42 3.38
CA SER A 183 16.33 0.96 2.91
C SER A 183 14.97 1.52 3.32
N TYR A 184 13.99 0.67 3.56
CA TYR A 184 12.64 1.12 3.92
C TYR A 184 12.57 1.62 5.37
N LYS A 185 11.77 2.69 5.60
CA LYS A 185 11.60 3.35 6.91
C LYS A 185 10.16 3.43 7.37
N ALA A 186 9.20 3.16 6.50
CA ALA A 186 7.78 3.11 6.85
C ALA A 186 7.03 2.16 5.92
N LEU A 187 6.05 1.46 6.48
CA LEU A 187 5.23 0.47 5.78
C LEU A 187 3.75 0.84 5.90
N TYR A 188 3.03 0.82 4.78
CA TYR A 188 1.59 0.98 4.73
C TYR A 188 0.94 -0.18 3.98
N LEU A 189 -0.01 -0.85 4.63
CA LEU A 189 -0.64 -2.08 4.15
C LEU A 189 -2.15 -1.89 4.05
N ALA A 190 -2.69 -1.88 2.83
CA ALA A 190 -4.13 -1.82 2.60
C ALA A 190 -4.68 -3.21 2.27
N SER A 191 -5.62 -3.69 3.07
CA SER A 191 -6.34 -4.96 2.86
C SER A 191 -5.41 -6.15 2.64
N THR A 192 -4.47 -6.37 3.57
CA THR A 192 -3.55 -7.52 3.52
C THR A 192 -4.34 -8.83 3.53
N PRO A 193 -4.13 -9.72 2.54
CA PRO A 193 -4.80 -11.01 2.51
C PRO A 193 -4.51 -11.85 3.76
N SER A 194 -5.55 -12.46 4.32
CA SER A 194 -5.44 -13.29 5.53
C SER A 194 -4.47 -14.46 5.36
N SER A 195 -3.95 -14.97 6.47
CA SER A 195 -3.11 -16.16 6.51
C SER A 195 -3.76 -17.37 5.82
N LEU A 196 -5.08 -17.52 5.98
CA LEU A 196 -5.86 -18.55 5.30
C LEU A 196 -5.89 -18.36 3.77
N TYR A 197 -6.02 -17.10 3.32
CA TYR A 197 -6.06 -16.76 1.91
C TYR A 197 -4.67 -16.92 1.27
N SER A 198 -3.65 -16.36 1.90
CA SER A 198 -2.27 -16.39 1.42
C SER A 198 -1.68 -17.80 1.37
N SER A 199 -1.96 -18.63 2.37
CA SER A 199 -1.50 -20.04 2.39
C SER A 199 -2.16 -20.87 1.28
N THR A 200 -3.39 -20.53 0.88
CA THR A 200 -4.08 -21.22 -0.23
C THR A 200 -3.45 -20.91 -1.59
N LEU A 201 -2.82 -19.73 -1.73
CA LEU A 201 -2.25 -19.22 -2.97
C LEU A 201 -0.71 -19.29 -2.99
N ASP A 202 -0.11 -19.89 -1.97
CA ASP A 202 1.35 -19.97 -1.77
C ASP A 202 2.03 -18.57 -1.72
N TRP A 203 1.33 -17.55 -1.19
CA TRP A 203 1.84 -16.20 -0.97
C TRP A 203 2.42 -16.07 0.44
N ALA A 204 3.58 -16.66 0.66
CA ALA A 204 4.22 -16.64 1.98
C ALA A 204 4.65 -15.22 2.38
N TYR A 205 4.40 -14.85 3.63
CA TYR A 205 4.92 -13.66 4.29
C TYR A 205 4.99 -13.88 5.80
N ASP A 206 5.81 -13.11 6.50
CA ASP A 206 5.96 -13.22 7.95
C ASP A 206 5.93 -11.83 8.61
N PRO A 207 4.82 -11.44 9.27
CA PRO A 207 4.73 -10.17 9.99
C PRO A 207 5.73 -10.04 11.15
N ALA A 208 6.24 -11.15 11.70
CA ALA A 208 7.20 -11.12 12.81
C ALA A 208 8.58 -10.56 12.39
N LEU A 209 8.84 -10.47 11.10
CA LEU A 209 10.07 -9.91 10.55
C LEU A 209 9.98 -8.40 10.28
N ILE A 210 8.82 -7.78 10.47
CA ILE A 210 8.66 -6.32 10.30
C ILE A 210 9.33 -5.62 11.47
N ASP A 211 10.31 -4.77 11.18
CA ASP A 211 11.10 -4.01 12.17
C ASP A 211 11.01 -2.48 11.97
N ILE A 212 10.19 -2.02 11.04
CA ILE A 212 9.93 -0.61 10.73
C ILE A 212 8.47 -0.22 11.05
N PRO A 213 8.17 1.07 11.26
CA PRO A 213 6.82 1.55 11.49
C PRO A 213 5.81 1.03 10.47
N CYS A 214 4.71 0.43 10.96
CA CYS A 214 3.73 -0.26 10.14
C CYS A 214 2.29 0.20 10.42
N PHE A 215 1.59 0.63 9.37
CA PHE A 215 0.16 0.92 9.43
C PHE A 215 -0.62 -0.08 8.56
N MET A 216 -1.47 -0.88 9.20
CA MET A 216 -2.38 -1.82 8.55
C MET A 216 -3.79 -1.25 8.50
N ALA A 217 -4.32 -1.06 7.30
CA ALA A 217 -5.68 -0.59 7.05
C ALA A 217 -6.50 -1.64 6.30
N ALA A 218 -7.78 -1.81 6.62
CA ALA A 218 -8.73 -2.60 5.85
C ALA A 218 -10.13 -2.01 5.87
N GLY A 219 -11.00 -2.53 5.01
CA GLY A 219 -12.41 -2.14 4.97
C GLY A 219 -13.28 -2.93 5.94
N THR A 220 -14.55 -2.54 5.99
CA THR A 220 -15.59 -3.27 6.74
C THR A 220 -16.64 -3.87 5.80
N GLY A 221 -16.45 -3.75 4.48
CA GLY A 221 -17.31 -4.34 3.46
C GLY A 221 -17.16 -5.86 3.40
N LEU A 222 -18.10 -6.51 2.74
CA LEU A 222 -18.23 -7.96 2.77
C LEU A 222 -17.02 -8.69 2.18
N LEU A 223 -16.45 -8.17 1.09
CA LEU A 223 -15.29 -8.80 0.43
C LEU A 223 -14.03 -8.65 1.27
N ASP A 224 -13.86 -7.52 1.95
CA ASP A 224 -12.70 -7.28 2.79
C ASP A 224 -12.82 -7.93 4.17
N ALA A 225 -13.92 -7.65 4.87
CA ALA A 225 -14.12 -8.08 6.26
C ALA A 225 -14.73 -9.47 6.41
N GLY A 226 -15.61 -9.89 5.51
CA GLY A 226 -16.42 -11.09 5.68
C GLY A 226 -17.41 -10.98 6.84
N GLU A 227 -17.97 -12.12 7.23
CA GLU A 227 -18.89 -12.27 8.37
C GLU A 227 -18.30 -13.16 9.48
N ALA A 228 -17.26 -13.94 9.18
CA ALA A 228 -16.65 -14.86 10.13
C ALA A 228 -15.79 -14.14 11.17
N GLY A 229 -16.02 -14.45 12.44
CA GLY A 229 -15.27 -13.89 13.56
C GLY A 229 -13.94 -14.59 13.88
N SER A 230 -13.62 -15.70 13.19
CA SER A 230 -12.36 -16.43 13.38
C SER A 230 -12.01 -17.23 12.10
N PRO A 231 -10.74 -17.68 11.95
CA PRO A 231 -10.32 -18.51 10.83
C PRO A 231 -11.08 -19.84 10.76
N GLU A 232 -11.41 -20.47 11.91
CA GLU A 232 -12.14 -21.74 11.93
C GLU A 232 -13.58 -21.54 11.42
N VAL A 233 -14.25 -20.45 11.84
CA VAL A 233 -15.61 -20.13 11.39
C VAL A 233 -15.61 -19.81 9.89
N ALA A 234 -14.62 -19.05 9.41
CA ALA A 234 -14.47 -18.77 7.98
C ALA A 234 -14.28 -20.05 7.17
N GLN A 235 -13.43 -20.97 7.67
CA GLN A 235 -13.14 -22.24 7.03
C GLN A 235 -14.38 -23.15 6.98
N ASP A 236 -15.11 -23.27 8.10
CA ASP A 236 -16.33 -24.07 8.18
C ASP A 236 -17.46 -23.52 7.29
N ALA A 237 -17.59 -22.20 7.21
CA ALA A 237 -18.56 -21.51 6.36
C ALA A 237 -18.13 -21.46 4.89
N GLN A 238 -16.91 -21.84 4.55
CA GLN A 238 -16.29 -21.62 3.22
C GLN A 238 -16.33 -20.14 2.79
N GLU A 239 -16.19 -19.25 3.78
CA GLU A 239 -16.18 -17.82 3.55
C GLU A 239 -14.88 -17.39 2.89
N VAL A 240 -14.98 -16.47 1.95
CA VAL A 240 -13.84 -15.87 1.30
C VAL A 240 -13.87 -14.37 1.59
N SER A 241 -13.09 -13.98 2.60
CA SER A 241 -12.82 -12.59 2.94
C SER A 241 -11.33 -12.33 2.84
N ILE A 242 -10.96 -11.14 2.35
CA ILE A 242 -9.55 -10.86 2.06
C ILE A 242 -8.81 -10.48 3.32
N SER A 243 -9.30 -9.48 4.06
CA SER A 243 -8.62 -8.90 5.22
C SER A 243 -9.59 -8.78 6.43
N PRO A 244 -10.14 -9.90 6.94
CA PRO A 244 -11.05 -9.89 8.07
C PRO A 244 -10.36 -9.41 9.36
N LEU A 245 -11.15 -8.93 10.32
CA LEU A 245 -10.62 -8.39 11.58
C LEU A 245 -9.68 -9.37 12.30
N TRP A 246 -10.09 -10.64 12.42
CA TRP A 246 -9.28 -11.66 13.08
C TRP A 246 -7.88 -11.81 12.45
N SER A 247 -7.77 -11.65 11.13
CA SER A 247 -6.48 -11.73 10.43
C SER A 247 -5.63 -10.48 10.67
N GLN A 248 -6.24 -9.31 10.76
CA GLN A 248 -5.51 -8.11 11.13
C GLN A 248 -5.01 -8.16 12.57
N GLU A 249 -5.81 -8.71 13.49
CA GLU A 249 -5.42 -8.96 14.87
C GLU A 249 -4.26 -9.94 14.97
N GLU A 250 -4.31 -11.04 14.19
CA GLU A 250 -3.22 -12.00 14.07
C GLU A 250 -1.93 -11.30 13.59
N ASN A 251 -1.97 -10.61 12.45
CA ASN A 251 -0.80 -9.91 11.90
C ASN A 251 -0.26 -8.86 12.88
N TYR A 252 -1.13 -8.05 13.50
CA TYR A 252 -0.73 -7.04 14.47
C TYR A 252 -0.02 -7.66 15.69
N SER A 253 -0.52 -8.79 16.18
CA SER A 253 0.06 -9.49 17.32
C SER A 253 1.43 -10.10 17.02
N LEU A 254 1.69 -10.50 15.76
CA LEU A 254 2.96 -11.07 15.30
C LEU A 254 4.05 -10.01 15.12
N ILE A 255 3.71 -8.80 14.70
CA ILE A 255 4.69 -7.70 14.61
C ILE A 255 5.28 -7.44 16.01
N PRO A 256 6.62 -7.32 16.17
CA PRO A 256 7.27 -7.09 17.45
C PRO A 256 6.66 -5.90 18.22
N ALA A 257 6.60 -6.00 19.56
CA ALA A 257 5.92 -5.01 20.41
C ALA A 257 6.63 -3.64 20.41
N GLU A 258 7.93 -3.62 20.18
CA GLU A 258 8.77 -2.42 20.08
C GLU A 258 8.63 -1.67 18.76
N VAL A 259 8.08 -2.32 17.74
CA VAL A 259 7.84 -1.68 16.44
C VAL A 259 6.64 -0.74 16.54
N PRO A 260 6.78 0.54 16.16
CA PRO A 260 5.65 1.46 16.04
C PRO A 260 4.60 0.91 15.08
N LYS A 261 3.41 0.60 15.56
CA LYS A 261 2.39 -0.05 14.75
C LYS A 261 0.98 0.41 15.05
N LEU A 262 0.17 0.41 13.99
CA LEU A 262 -1.23 0.79 14.00
C LEU A 262 -2.01 -0.16 13.10
N ARG A 263 -3.17 -0.65 13.58
CA ARG A 263 -4.20 -1.23 12.72
C ARG A 263 -5.51 -0.48 12.87
N ALA A 264 -6.27 -0.35 11.77
CA ALA A 264 -7.58 0.29 11.80
C ALA A 264 -8.42 -0.15 10.60
N ARG A 265 -9.77 -0.15 10.75
CA ARG A 265 -10.68 -0.44 9.64
C ARG A 265 -11.49 0.79 9.23
N ARG A 266 -11.53 1.04 7.91
CA ARG A 266 -12.31 2.13 7.32
C ARG A 266 -13.77 1.72 7.20
N THR A 267 -14.63 2.36 7.97
CA THR A 267 -16.07 2.06 8.02
C THR A 267 -16.73 2.24 6.66
N GLY A 268 -17.42 1.22 6.19
CA GLY A 268 -18.19 1.22 4.94
C GLY A 268 -17.35 1.04 3.68
N ALA A 269 -16.02 1.03 3.75
CA ALA A 269 -15.17 0.68 2.62
C ALA A 269 -15.19 -0.83 2.40
N ASP A 270 -15.20 -1.26 1.15
CA ASP A 270 -14.88 -2.62 0.76
C ASP A 270 -13.53 -2.65 0.05
N HIS A 271 -13.10 -3.79 -0.43
CA HIS A 271 -11.75 -4.04 -0.92
C HIS A 271 -11.22 -3.01 -1.93
N ALA A 272 -12.04 -2.63 -2.91
CA ALA A 272 -11.66 -1.67 -3.94
C ALA A 272 -11.56 -0.23 -3.42
N GLU A 273 -12.42 0.15 -2.46
CA GLU A 273 -12.42 1.48 -1.84
C GLU A 273 -11.21 1.69 -0.94
N MET A 274 -10.49 0.63 -0.55
CA MET A 274 -9.27 0.73 0.26
C MET A 274 -8.06 1.33 -0.50
N LEU A 275 -8.19 1.61 -1.78
CA LEU A 275 -7.24 2.43 -2.53
C LEU A 275 -7.46 3.94 -2.29
N PRO A 276 -8.67 4.48 -2.58
CA PRO A 276 -8.89 5.93 -2.49
C PRO A 276 -9.32 6.42 -1.11
N TRP A 277 -10.09 5.64 -0.33
CA TRP A 277 -10.71 6.18 0.88
C TRP A 277 -9.75 6.37 2.06
N PRO A 278 -8.75 5.50 2.29
CA PRO A 278 -7.79 5.70 3.37
C PRO A 278 -6.60 6.59 2.99
N ASP A 279 -6.57 7.13 1.78
CA ASP A 279 -5.43 7.83 1.21
C ASP A 279 -4.93 9.02 2.06
N GLY A 280 -5.84 9.75 2.71
CA GLY A 280 -5.48 10.85 3.62
C GLY A 280 -4.58 10.40 4.77
N TYR A 281 -4.91 9.29 5.42
CA TYR A 281 -4.06 8.76 6.49
C TYR A 281 -2.83 8.00 5.95
N MET A 282 -2.89 7.38 4.77
CA MET A 282 -1.69 6.85 4.12
C MET A 282 -0.69 7.97 3.83
N THR A 283 -1.15 9.07 3.26
CA THR A 283 -0.32 10.26 2.99
C THR A 283 0.23 10.85 4.28
N ALA A 284 -0.61 11.06 5.31
CA ALA A 284 -0.16 11.55 6.61
C ALA A 284 0.89 10.63 7.26
N TRP A 285 0.75 9.30 7.12
CA TRP A 285 1.72 8.33 7.62
C TRP A 285 3.10 8.55 7.02
N PHE A 286 3.20 8.64 5.69
CA PHE A 286 4.45 8.89 5.02
C PHE A 286 4.99 10.31 5.25
N MET A 287 4.13 11.33 5.32
CA MET A 287 4.55 12.70 5.68
C MET A 287 5.23 12.75 7.04
N TYR A 288 4.73 12.02 8.03
CA TYR A 288 5.36 11.97 9.34
C TYR A 288 6.68 11.20 9.32
N TRP A 289 6.66 9.95 8.84
CA TRP A 289 7.81 9.07 8.96
C TRP A 289 8.96 9.39 7.99
N LEU A 290 8.65 9.93 6.80
CA LEU A 290 9.65 10.17 5.76
C LEU A 290 10.02 11.65 5.61
N GLN A 291 9.12 12.57 6.00
CA GLN A 291 9.38 14.02 5.90
C GLN A 291 9.39 14.73 7.27
N GLY A 292 9.12 14.04 8.36
CA GLY A 292 9.13 14.59 9.71
C GLY A 292 7.99 15.57 10.01
N ASP A 293 6.89 15.52 9.26
CA ASP A 293 5.74 16.44 9.44
C ASP A 293 5.00 16.15 10.75
N GLN A 294 5.22 16.99 11.74
CA GLN A 294 4.61 16.86 13.06
C GLN A 294 3.09 17.06 13.04
N THR A 295 2.55 17.79 12.05
CA THR A 295 1.10 17.93 11.89
C THR A 295 0.48 16.61 11.48
N ALA A 296 1.11 15.90 10.55
CA ALA A 296 0.69 14.55 10.15
C ALA A 296 0.76 13.56 11.32
N GLY A 297 1.80 13.65 12.17
CA GLY A 297 1.97 12.81 13.35
C GLY A 297 0.80 12.91 14.34
N ARG A 298 0.14 14.05 14.45
CA ARG A 298 -1.03 14.22 15.33
C ARG A 298 -2.22 13.32 14.94
N ALA A 299 -2.21 12.75 13.76
CA ALA A 299 -3.21 11.77 13.36
C ALA A 299 -3.08 10.45 14.17
N PHE A 300 -1.86 10.12 14.67
CA PHE A 300 -1.54 8.77 15.12
C PHE A 300 -1.03 8.68 16.55
N PHE A 301 -0.44 9.74 17.10
CA PHE A 301 0.30 9.68 18.36
C PHE A 301 -0.46 10.23 19.54
N GLY A 302 -0.44 9.45 20.66
CA GLY A 302 -0.99 9.83 21.95
C GLY A 302 -2.51 9.66 22.05
N SER A 303 -3.06 9.95 23.23
CA SER A 303 -4.50 9.77 23.52
C SER A 303 -5.44 10.66 22.70
N GLU A 304 -4.92 11.77 22.18
CA GLU A 304 -5.66 12.73 21.35
C GLU A 304 -5.41 12.53 19.84
N ALA A 305 -4.83 11.39 19.46
CA ALA A 305 -4.61 11.06 18.05
C ALA A 305 -5.94 11.10 17.27
N GLU A 306 -5.97 11.83 16.15
CA GLU A 306 -7.22 12.06 15.42
C GLU A 306 -7.91 10.76 15.01
N ILE A 307 -7.15 9.74 14.61
CA ILE A 307 -7.71 8.46 14.16
C ILE A 307 -8.54 7.77 15.25
N LEU A 308 -8.18 7.93 16.54
CA LEU A 308 -8.91 7.35 17.67
C LEU A 308 -10.31 7.95 17.86
N HIS A 309 -10.52 9.16 17.35
CA HIS A 309 -11.76 9.93 17.48
C HIS A 309 -12.50 10.10 16.16
N ASN A 310 -11.94 9.58 15.08
CA ASN A 310 -12.52 9.70 13.74
C ASN A 310 -13.67 8.69 13.55
N PRO A 311 -14.93 9.15 13.37
CA PRO A 311 -16.09 8.27 13.30
C PRO A 311 -16.13 7.38 12.04
N LEU A 312 -15.24 7.62 11.09
CA LEU A 312 -15.12 6.82 9.87
C LEU A 312 -14.10 5.67 10.01
N TRP A 313 -13.46 5.55 11.18
CA TRP A 313 -12.51 4.49 11.48
C TRP A 313 -12.93 3.73 12.74
N GLN A 314 -12.71 2.43 12.74
CA GLN A 314 -13.06 1.54 13.84
C GLN A 314 -12.02 0.43 14.02
N ASP A 315 -12.17 -0.36 15.09
CA ASP A 315 -11.27 -1.49 15.43
C ASP A 315 -9.79 -1.07 15.45
N ILE A 316 -9.56 0.10 16.04
CA ILE A 316 -8.22 0.71 16.08
C ILE A 316 -7.43 0.09 17.21
N GLU A 317 -6.23 -0.38 16.91
CA GLU A 317 -5.25 -0.81 17.86
C GLU A 317 -3.88 -0.23 17.52
N THR A 318 -3.19 0.35 18.51
CA THR A 318 -1.92 1.03 18.30
C THR A 318 -1.06 1.02 19.56
N ASN A 319 0.25 1.10 19.37
CA ASN A 319 1.24 1.33 20.45
C ASN A 319 1.95 2.70 20.31
N LEU A 320 1.35 3.65 19.58
CA LEU A 320 1.89 4.98 19.27
C LEU A 320 1.56 6.04 20.32
#